data_59a290c2406f76d3dc450119df80d2cf
#
_entry.id   59a290c2406f76d3dc450119df80d2cf
#
_cell.length_a   1.000
_cell.length_b   1.000
_cell.length_c   1.000
_cell.angle_alpha   90.00
_cell.angle_beta   90.00
_cell.angle_gamma   90.00
#
_symmetry.space_group_name_H-M   'P 1'
#
loop_
_entity.id
_entity.type
_entity.pdbx_description
1 polymer ?
#
loop_
_entity_poly.entity_id
_entity_poly.type
_entity_poly.pdbx_seq_one_letter_code
_entity_poly.pdbx_strand_id
1 'polypeptide(L)'
;MSLLVLAAALLVWPSRPPRRRVVHGPRRVVRIGSGRLPVIAAAAVVLATVLALGPAPAIAVTVVTATVFLRRRATTRRRADRAVTAALVGGVDTMVAELAVGADPAAACRAVARDHPGEVGSRFAAAAAHSELGGALSTGLTGAGEQGDSRLDWTRMASAWVICERHGLAPAVVLRSVRDDLDARVRFGRRTEASTAGARATATVLSVLPVLGIALGQAMGAAPLAVLSGDGAGGVLGVVGVTLVCAGLLWTDRIVAGVVR
;
A
#
# COMPACT_ATOMS: atom_id res chain seq x y z
N MET A 1 -23.94 22.59 -11.11
CA MET A 1 -23.73 21.84 -9.85
C MET A 1 -23.61 20.34 -10.02
N SER A 2 -24.37 19.70 -10.89
CA SER A 2 -24.30 18.24 -11.15
C SER A 2 -22.93 17.75 -11.65
N LEU A 3 -22.20 18.56 -12.42
CA LEU A 3 -20.87 18.20 -12.95
C LEU A 3 -19.79 18.11 -11.88
N LEU A 4 -19.86 18.89 -10.80
CA LEU A 4 -18.87 18.85 -9.70
C LEU A 4 -19.05 17.61 -8.82
N VAL A 5 -20.31 17.20 -8.58
CA VAL A 5 -20.62 15.94 -7.87
C VAL A 5 -20.18 14.75 -8.73
N LEU A 6 -20.37 14.82 -10.04
CA LEU A 6 -19.94 13.78 -10.98
C LEU A 6 -18.41 13.70 -11.08
N ALA A 7 -17.71 14.85 -11.05
CA ALA A 7 -16.24 14.90 -11.01
C ALA A 7 -15.67 14.34 -9.70
N ALA A 8 -16.27 14.64 -8.55
CA ALA A 8 -15.89 14.06 -7.27
C ALA A 8 -16.19 12.55 -7.23
N ALA A 9 -17.32 12.10 -7.77
CA ALA A 9 -17.66 10.69 -7.89
C ALA A 9 -16.69 9.94 -8.85
N LEU A 10 -16.28 10.56 -9.95
CA LEU A 10 -15.28 10.02 -10.88
C LEU A 10 -13.87 9.95 -10.24
N LEU A 11 -13.53 10.87 -9.37
CA LEU A 11 -12.27 10.86 -8.60
C LEU A 11 -12.26 9.77 -7.51
N VAL A 12 -13.43 9.45 -6.96
CA VAL A 12 -13.64 8.35 -5.99
C VAL A 12 -13.76 7.00 -6.71
N TRP A 13 -14.12 7.00 -8.02
CA TRP A 13 -14.21 5.75 -8.77
C TRP A 13 -12.87 5.00 -8.74
N PRO A 14 -12.88 3.71 -8.40
CA PRO A 14 -11.66 2.94 -8.34
C PRO A 14 -11.07 2.82 -9.75
N SER A 15 -10.13 3.70 -10.08
CA SER A 15 -9.28 3.50 -11.24
C SER A 15 -8.59 2.15 -11.03
N ARG A 16 -9.02 1.15 -11.80
CA ARG A 16 -8.43 -0.18 -11.81
C ARG A 16 -6.92 0.04 -12.00
N PRO A 17 -6.06 -0.52 -11.13
CA PRO A 17 -4.65 -0.45 -11.38
C PRO A 17 -4.38 -1.03 -12.76
N PRO A 18 -3.54 -0.41 -13.59
CA PRO A 18 -3.20 -0.97 -14.88
C PRO A 18 -2.70 -2.38 -14.63
N ARG A 19 -3.36 -3.37 -15.26
CA ARG A 19 -2.90 -4.76 -15.26
C ARG A 19 -1.48 -4.72 -15.79
N ARG A 20 -0.49 -4.90 -14.91
CA ARG A 20 0.89 -5.06 -15.31
C ARG A 20 0.95 -6.33 -16.15
N ARG A 21 0.99 -6.18 -17.48
CA ARG A 21 1.46 -7.25 -18.35
C ARG A 21 2.91 -7.50 -17.96
N VAL A 22 3.18 -8.70 -17.50
CA VAL A 22 4.55 -9.18 -17.29
C VAL A 22 5.17 -9.26 -18.69
N VAL A 23 5.88 -8.20 -19.06
CA VAL A 23 6.71 -8.19 -20.26
C VAL A 23 8.12 -8.50 -19.78
N HIS A 24 8.60 -9.67 -20.13
CA HIS A 24 9.99 -10.09 -19.98
C HIS A 24 10.87 -9.13 -20.80
N GLY A 25 11.72 -8.37 -20.10
CA GLY A 25 12.74 -7.55 -20.73
C GLY A 25 13.44 -6.64 -19.72
N PRO A 26 14.79 -6.48 -19.79
CA PRO A 26 15.55 -5.61 -18.91
C PRO A 26 15.34 -4.16 -19.35
N ARG A 27 14.29 -3.51 -18.84
CA ARG A 27 14.10 -2.08 -19.06
C ARG A 27 14.23 -1.36 -17.72
N ARG A 28 15.20 -0.47 -17.66
CA ARG A 28 15.27 0.61 -16.67
C ARG A 28 13.88 1.18 -16.49
N VAL A 29 13.28 0.94 -15.30
CA VAL A 29 12.02 1.58 -14.94
C VAL A 29 12.34 3.05 -14.76
N VAL A 30 12.15 3.82 -15.81
CA VAL A 30 12.04 5.28 -15.71
C VAL A 30 10.82 5.53 -14.82
N ARG A 31 11.07 5.90 -13.59
CA ARG A 31 10.06 6.45 -12.67
C ARG A 31 9.58 7.77 -13.26
N ILE A 32 8.68 7.70 -14.23
CA ILE A 32 7.92 8.88 -14.65
C ILE A 32 7.06 9.25 -13.46
N GLY A 33 7.30 10.45 -12.91
CA GLY A 33 6.72 10.98 -11.70
C GLY A 33 5.19 11.09 -11.73
N SER A 34 4.50 9.95 -11.61
CA SER A 34 3.03 9.87 -11.50
C SER A 34 2.49 10.42 -10.16
N GLY A 35 3.37 10.87 -9.26
CA GLY A 35 2.98 11.42 -7.96
C GLY A 35 2.45 12.86 -8.00
N ARG A 36 2.69 13.62 -9.06
CA ARG A 36 2.27 15.04 -9.15
C ARG A 36 0.89 15.21 -9.79
N LEU A 37 0.51 14.38 -10.74
CA LEU A 37 -0.79 14.46 -11.42
C LEU A 37 -2.00 14.42 -10.46
N PRO A 38 -2.11 13.48 -9.50
CA PRO A 38 -3.24 13.48 -8.58
C PRO A 38 -3.22 14.66 -7.60
N VAL A 39 -2.03 15.20 -7.28
CA VAL A 39 -1.91 16.39 -6.41
C VAL A 39 -2.36 17.64 -7.17
N ILE A 40 -1.99 17.79 -8.43
CA ILE A 40 -2.41 18.91 -9.28
C ILE A 40 -3.92 18.86 -9.52
N ALA A 41 -4.48 17.69 -9.81
CA ALA A 41 -5.91 17.51 -9.96
C ALA A 41 -6.67 17.86 -8.66
N ALA A 42 -6.17 17.43 -7.51
CA ALA A 42 -6.74 17.76 -6.21
C ALA A 42 -6.69 19.27 -5.94
N ALA A 43 -5.56 19.93 -6.21
CA ALA A 43 -5.41 21.38 -6.05
C ALA A 43 -6.36 22.16 -6.99
N ALA A 44 -6.52 21.72 -8.22
CA ALA A 44 -7.44 22.32 -9.17
C ALA A 44 -8.90 22.23 -8.71
N VAL A 45 -9.32 21.07 -8.17
CA VAL A 45 -10.67 20.85 -7.62
C VAL A 45 -10.91 21.76 -6.42
N VAL A 46 -9.95 21.87 -5.51
CA VAL A 46 -10.04 22.76 -4.34
C VAL A 46 -10.16 24.22 -4.79
N LEU A 47 -9.31 24.66 -5.72
CA LEU A 47 -9.34 26.04 -6.23
C LEU A 47 -10.67 26.35 -6.91
N ALA A 48 -11.19 25.43 -7.74
CA ALA A 48 -12.49 25.58 -8.39
C ALA A 48 -13.64 25.67 -7.37
N THR A 49 -13.55 24.92 -6.27
CA THR A 49 -14.57 24.93 -5.21
C THR A 49 -14.54 26.24 -4.41
N VAL A 50 -13.33 26.76 -4.11
CA VAL A 50 -13.17 28.10 -3.46
C VAL A 50 -13.83 29.19 -4.28
N LEU A 51 -13.56 29.19 -5.59
CA LEU A 51 -14.07 30.22 -6.50
C LEU A 51 -15.59 30.12 -6.74
N ALA A 52 -16.16 28.93 -6.67
CA ALA A 52 -17.56 28.70 -7.03
C ALA A 52 -18.54 28.74 -5.84
N LEU A 53 -18.12 28.29 -4.65
CA LEU A 53 -19.04 28.04 -3.52
C LEU A 53 -18.62 28.69 -2.18
N GLY A 54 -17.49 29.39 -2.15
CA GLY A 54 -16.99 30.03 -0.92
C GLY A 54 -16.06 29.16 -0.05
N PRO A 55 -15.61 29.67 1.11
CA PRO A 55 -14.55 29.03 1.89
C PRO A 55 -14.98 27.75 2.63
N ALA A 56 -16.20 27.68 3.15
CA ALA A 56 -16.68 26.54 3.94
C ALA A 56 -16.70 25.21 3.15
N PRO A 57 -17.34 25.11 1.95
CA PRO A 57 -17.31 23.88 1.16
C PRO A 57 -15.90 23.54 0.63
N ALA A 58 -15.04 24.55 0.42
CA ALA A 58 -13.67 24.32 0.00
C ALA A 58 -12.85 23.59 1.08
N ILE A 59 -13.02 23.91 2.35
CA ILE A 59 -12.40 23.22 3.48
C ILE A 59 -12.88 21.76 3.51
N ALA A 60 -14.18 21.50 3.37
CA ALA A 60 -14.73 20.16 3.37
C ALA A 60 -14.15 19.29 2.23
N VAL A 61 -14.09 19.84 1.00
CA VAL A 61 -13.50 19.15 -0.16
C VAL A 61 -12.00 18.90 0.04
N THR A 62 -11.27 19.83 0.63
CA THR A 62 -9.85 19.65 0.94
C THR A 62 -9.63 18.50 1.91
N VAL A 63 -10.42 18.43 2.99
CA VAL A 63 -10.34 17.36 3.99
C VAL A 63 -10.64 16.01 3.37
N VAL A 64 -11.71 15.90 2.57
CA VAL A 64 -12.07 14.65 1.87
C VAL A 64 -10.96 14.23 0.92
N THR A 65 -10.48 15.14 0.09
CA THR A 65 -9.43 14.85 -0.91
C THR A 65 -8.14 14.41 -0.24
N ALA A 66 -7.71 15.10 0.81
CA ALA A 66 -6.54 14.74 1.61
C ALA A 66 -6.71 13.34 2.23
N THR A 67 -7.87 13.06 2.83
CA THR A 67 -8.18 11.77 3.44
C THR A 67 -8.15 10.64 2.42
N VAL A 68 -8.80 10.80 1.28
CA VAL A 68 -8.79 9.81 0.20
C VAL A 68 -7.37 9.59 -0.35
N PHE A 69 -6.60 10.65 -0.52
CA PHE A 69 -5.23 10.56 -0.99
C PHE A 69 -4.33 9.79 0.00
N LEU A 70 -4.41 10.12 1.29
CA LEU A 70 -3.66 9.43 2.35
C LEU A 70 -4.03 7.95 2.43
N ARG A 71 -5.32 7.63 2.38
CA ARG A 71 -5.82 6.24 2.38
C ARG A 71 -5.34 5.46 1.16
N ARG A 72 -5.46 6.03 -0.04
CA ARG A 72 -4.97 5.39 -1.28
C ARG A 72 -3.46 5.15 -1.23
N ARG A 73 -2.70 6.15 -0.77
CA ARG A 73 -1.25 6.02 -0.62
C ARG A 73 -0.87 4.93 0.38
N ALA A 74 -1.54 4.87 1.52
CA ALA A 74 -1.32 3.84 2.55
C ALA A 74 -1.69 2.44 2.02
N THR A 75 -2.84 2.28 1.38
CA THR A 75 -3.27 0.98 0.83
C THR A 75 -2.37 0.49 -0.30
N THR A 76 -1.91 1.40 -1.17
CA THR A 76 -1.00 1.04 -2.27
C THR A 76 0.36 0.59 -1.73
N ARG A 77 0.91 1.29 -0.73
CA ARG A 77 2.16 0.90 -0.07
C ARG A 77 2.03 -0.47 0.59
N ARG A 78 1.01 -0.69 1.40
CA ARG A 78 0.76 -1.99 2.06
C ARG A 78 0.60 -3.14 1.07
N ARG A 79 -0.06 -2.90 -0.07
CA ARG A 79 -0.18 -3.90 -1.14
C ARG A 79 1.17 -4.20 -1.78
N ALA A 80 2.00 -3.18 -1.99
CA ALA A 80 3.34 -3.35 -2.53
C ALA A 80 4.23 -4.14 -1.54
N ASP A 81 4.22 -3.77 -0.26
CA ASP A 81 4.98 -4.47 0.79
C ASP A 81 4.58 -5.95 0.87
N ARG A 82 3.27 -6.24 0.91
CA ARG A 82 2.77 -7.64 0.91
C ARG A 82 3.15 -8.42 -0.34
N ALA A 83 3.18 -7.76 -1.50
CA ALA A 83 3.61 -8.40 -2.74
C ALA A 83 5.10 -8.73 -2.70
N VAL A 84 5.92 -7.86 -2.11
CA VAL A 84 7.36 -8.11 -1.89
C VAL A 84 7.56 -9.27 -0.92
N THR A 85 6.87 -9.28 0.23
CA THR A 85 6.96 -10.39 1.20
C THR A 85 6.53 -11.73 0.57
N ALA A 86 5.43 -11.74 -0.20
CA ALA A 86 4.98 -12.95 -0.87
C ALA A 86 5.97 -13.43 -1.95
N ALA A 87 6.59 -12.52 -2.67
CA ALA A 87 7.65 -12.85 -3.64
C ALA A 87 8.94 -13.33 -2.93
N LEU A 88 9.25 -12.77 -1.76
CA LEU A 88 10.37 -13.19 -0.93
C LEU A 88 10.20 -14.64 -0.45
N VAL A 89 8.99 -15.04 -0.05
CA VAL A 89 8.69 -16.45 0.30
C VAL A 89 9.08 -17.38 -0.85
N GLY A 90 8.64 -17.05 -2.08
CA GLY A 90 9.02 -17.83 -3.27
C GLY A 90 10.52 -17.84 -3.53
N GLY A 91 11.19 -16.68 -3.36
CA GLY A 91 12.64 -16.59 -3.51
C GLY A 91 13.41 -17.44 -2.49
N VAL A 92 12.94 -17.45 -1.23
CA VAL A 92 13.53 -18.29 -0.18
C VAL A 92 13.27 -19.79 -0.47
N ASP A 93 12.11 -20.17 -1.01
CA ASP A 93 11.84 -21.54 -1.44
C ASP A 93 12.86 -22.00 -2.51
N THR A 94 13.09 -21.19 -3.55
CA THR A 94 14.10 -21.49 -4.58
C THR A 94 15.50 -21.60 -3.95
N MET A 95 15.87 -20.68 -3.08
CA MET A 95 17.17 -20.69 -2.40
C MET A 95 17.37 -21.96 -1.54
N VAL A 96 16.35 -22.33 -0.78
CA VAL A 96 16.38 -23.57 0.05
C VAL A 96 16.51 -24.80 -0.82
N ALA A 97 15.84 -24.86 -1.96
CA ALA A 97 15.93 -25.99 -2.89
C ALA A 97 17.35 -26.13 -3.46
N GLU A 98 17.95 -25.04 -3.92
CA GLU A 98 19.32 -25.02 -4.44
C GLU A 98 20.35 -25.42 -3.37
N LEU A 99 20.22 -24.87 -2.16
CA LEU A 99 21.13 -25.21 -1.03
C LEU A 99 20.94 -26.66 -0.57
N ALA A 100 19.75 -27.23 -0.67
CA ALA A 100 19.50 -28.62 -0.28
C ALA A 100 20.19 -29.64 -1.21
N VAL A 101 20.40 -29.29 -2.47
CA VAL A 101 21.18 -30.11 -3.42
C VAL A 101 22.67 -29.78 -3.41
N GLY A 102 23.13 -28.92 -2.47
CA GLY A 102 24.55 -28.61 -2.28
C GLY A 102 25.08 -27.48 -3.16
N ALA A 103 24.23 -26.68 -3.75
CA ALA A 103 24.67 -25.51 -4.52
C ALA A 103 25.41 -24.51 -3.62
N ASP A 104 26.40 -23.84 -4.19
CA ASP A 104 27.08 -22.72 -3.55
C ASP A 104 26.07 -21.57 -3.27
N PRO A 105 26.18 -20.88 -2.11
CA PRO A 105 25.28 -19.79 -1.75
C PRO A 105 25.14 -18.68 -2.80
N ALA A 106 26.23 -18.28 -3.46
CA ALA A 106 26.18 -17.27 -4.51
C ALA A 106 25.44 -17.81 -5.75
N ALA A 107 25.60 -19.10 -6.08
CA ALA A 107 24.89 -19.76 -7.17
C ALA A 107 23.37 -19.85 -6.86
N ALA A 108 23.00 -20.20 -5.63
CA ALA A 108 21.62 -20.22 -5.17
C ALA A 108 20.97 -18.82 -5.26
N CYS A 109 21.68 -17.77 -4.85
CA CYS A 109 21.21 -16.38 -5.02
C CYS A 109 21.00 -16.01 -6.49
N ARG A 110 21.88 -16.44 -7.41
CA ARG A 110 21.70 -16.22 -8.85
C ARG A 110 20.49 -16.97 -9.40
N ALA A 111 20.20 -18.17 -8.93
CA ALA A 111 18.99 -18.90 -9.30
C ALA A 111 17.74 -18.10 -8.90
N VAL A 112 17.66 -17.65 -7.67
CA VAL A 112 16.55 -16.78 -7.21
C VAL A 112 16.44 -15.51 -8.06
N ALA A 113 17.57 -14.87 -8.39
CA ALA A 113 17.56 -13.65 -9.20
C ALA A 113 17.01 -13.86 -10.62
N ARG A 114 17.20 -15.05 -11.21
CA ARG A 114 16.65 -15.42 -12.51
C ARG A 114 15.16 -15.72 -12.45
N ASP A 115 14.73 -16.44 -11.42
CA ASP A 115 13.36 -16.95 -11.32
C ASP A 115 12.37 -15.91 -10.77
N HIS A 116 12.85 -14.97 -9.96
CA HIS A 116 12.03 -13.95 -9.29
C HIS A 116 12.41 -12.53 -9.75
N PRO A 117 11.84 -12.04 -10.87
CA PRO A 117 12.15 -10.70 -11.36
C PRO A 117 11.58 -9.61 -10.42
N GLY A 118 12.24 -8.43 -10.42
CA GLY A 118 11.83 -7.28 -9.63
C GLY A 118 12.72 -7.05 -8.42
N GLU A 119 12.15 -6.55 -7.33
CA GLU A 119 12.90 -6.15 -6.13
C GLU A 119 13.61 -7.35 -5.48
N VAL A 120 12.92 -8.49 -5.37
CA VAL A 120 13.50 -9.70 -4.79
C VAL A 120 14.68 -10.17 -5.60
N GLY A 121 14.51 -10.37 -6.91
CA GLY A 121 15.60 -10.83 -7.76
C GLY A 121 16.79 -9.87 -7.79
N SER A 122 16.55 -8.56 -7.84
CA SER A 122 17.63 -7.57 -7.83
C SER A 122 18.47 -7.61 -6.55
N ARG A 123 17.87 -7.90 -5.39
CA ARG A 123 18.57 -8.04 -4.13
C ARG A 123 19.38 -9.30 -4.03
N PHE A 124 18.80 -10.41 -4.45
CA PHE A 124 19.56 -11.66 -4.51
C PHE A 124 20.70 -11.58 -5.52
N ALA A 125 20.53 -10.87 -6.63
CA ALA A 125 21.63 -10.59 -7.56
C ALA A 125 22.75 -9.75 -6.92
N ALA A 126 22.36 -8.71 -6.16
CA ALA A 126 23.32 -7.89 -5.42
C ALA A 126 24.06 -8.70 -4.33
N ALA A 127 23.34 -9.59 -3.62
CA ALA A 127 23.92 -10.48 -2.63
C ALA A 127 24.93 -11.47 -3.26
N ALA A 128 24.58 -12.05 -4.42
CA ALA A 128 25.48 -12.92 -5.17
C ALA A 128 26.76 -12.18 -5.60
N ALA A 129 26.60 -11.00 -6.21
CA ALA A 129 27.75 -10.19 -6.64
C ALA A 129 28.65 -9.78 -5.47
N HIS A 130 28.06 -9.44 -4.31
CA HIS A 130 28.82 -9.09 -3.12
C HIS A 130 29.61 -10.27 -2.57
N SER A 131 29.02 -11.46 -2.57
CA SER A 131 29.66 -12.71 -2.15
C SER A 131 30.80 -13.11 -3.10
N GLU A 132 30.63 -12.95 -4.41
CA GLU A 132 31.66 -13.23 -5.43
C GLU A 132 32.91 -12.32 -5.28
N LEU A 133 32.71 -11.10 -4.74
CA LEU A 133 33.78 -10.17 -4.42
C LEU A 133 34.46 -10.45 -3.05
N GLY A 134 34.09 -11.56 -2.39
CA GLY A 134 34.60 -11.94 -1.08
C GLY A 134 33.93 -11.26 0.11
N GLY A 135 32.82 -10.55 -0.12
CA GLY A 135 32.03 -9.93 0.94
C GLY A 135 31.02 -10.90 1.56
N ALA A 136 30.46 -10.54 2.72
CA ALA A 136 29.38 -11.32 3.34
C ALA A 136 28.09 -11.23 2.54
N LEU A 137 27.44 -12.34 2.27
CA LEU A 137 26.19 -12.42 1.52
C LEU A 137 25.07 -11.63 2.21
N SER A 138 25.07 -11.62 3.54
CA SER A 138 24.13 -10.86 4.38
C SER A 138 24.15 -9.36 4.10
N THR A 139 25.30 -8.79 3.77
CA THR A 139 25.46 -7.36 3.45
C THR A 139 24.75 -7.01 2.13
N GLY A 140 24.82 -7.87 1.13
CA GLY A 140 24.12 -7.68 -0.14
C GLY A 140 22.59 -7.79 -0.02
N LEU A 141 22.10 -8.58 0.95
CA LEU A 141 20.67 -8.70 1.24
C LEU A 141 20.09 -7.46 1.95
N THR A 142 20.89 -6.76 2.77
CA THR A 142 20.51 -5.53 3.47
C THR A 142 20.82 -4.30 2.63
N GLY A 143 20.09 -4.06 1.55
CA GLY A 143 20.27 -2.88 0.70
C GLY A 143 19.86 -1.57 1.38
N ALA A 144 20.58 -0.48 1.11
CA ALA A 144 20.21 0.86 1.55
C ALA A 144 18.95 1.34 0.82
N GLY A 145 17.97 1.82 1.56
CA GLY A 145 16.84 2.59 0.97
C GLY A 145 15.44 2.06 1.19
N GLU A 146 15.20 1.10 2.04
CA GLU A 146 13.86 0.58 2.30
C GLU A 146 13.15 1.26 3.44
N GLN A 147 11.92 1.62 3.14
CA GLN A 147 10.91 2.06 4.09
C GLN A 147 9.72 1.12 3.94
N GLY A 148 9.28 0.48 5.03
CA GLY A 148 8.10 -0.37 5.04
C GLY A 148 8.28 -1.65 5.83
N ASP A 149 7.20 -2.44 5.89
CA ASP A 149 7.16 -3.70 6.63
C ASP A 149 8.08 -4.77 6.00
N SER A 150 8.28 -4.71 4.68
CA SER A 150 9.21 -5.60 3.93
C SER A 150 10.66 -5.49 4.39
N ARG A 151 11.08 -4.32 4.91
CA ARG A 151 12.44 -4.16 5.48
C ARG A 151 12.71 -5.13 6.62
N LEU A 152 11.72 -5.35 7.49
CA LEU A 152 11.88 -6.28 8.61
C LEU A 152 12.07 -7.72 8.13
N ASP A 153 11.40 -8.11 7.05
CA ASP A 153 11.52 -9.44 6.48
C ASP A 153 12.91 -9.67 5.88
N TRP A 154 13.46 -8.67 5.17
CA TRP A 154 14.83 -8.71 4.67
C TRP A 154 15.87 -8.73 5.80
N THR A 155 15.66 -7.94 6.85
CA THR A 155 16.55 -7.93 8.02
C THR A 155 16.57 -9.30 8.71
N ARG A 156 15.40 -9.95 8.86
CA ARG A 156 15.31 -11.31 9.43
C ARG A 156 16.07 -12.32 8.59
N MET A 157 15.90 -12.26 7.27
CA MET A 157 16.62 -13.14 6.36
C MET A 157 18.12 -12.94 6.44
N ALA A 158 18.60 -11.70 6.44
CA ALA A 158 20.01 -11.39 6.57
C ALA A 158 20.57 -11.83 7.93
N SER A 159 19.80 -11.61 9.01
CA SER A 159 20.20 -12.07 10.35
C SER A 159 20.30 -13.60 10.45
N ALA A 160 19.33 -14.31 9.85
CA ALA A 160 19.38 -15.77 9.78
C ALA A 160 20.61 -16.25 9.02
N TRP A 161 20.97 -15.57 7.94
CA TRP A 161 22.18 -15.87 7.18
C TRP A 161 23.46 -15.65 8.01
N VAL A 162 23.58 -14.52 8.72
CA VAL A 162 24.71 -14.25 9.63
C VAL A 162 24.86 -15.33 10.69
N ILE A 163 23.75 -15.86 11.23
CA ILE A 163 23.77 -16.96 12.20
C ILE A 163 24.34 -18.22 11.57
N CYS A 164 23.96 -18.56 10.33
CA CYS A 164 24.50 -19.71 9.61
C CYS A 164 26.01 -19.59 9.41
N GLU A 165 26.50 -18.44 8.93
CA GLU A 165 27.91 -18.18 8.69
C GLU A 165 28.74 -18.26 9.98
N ARG A 166 28.24 -17.70 11.08
CA ARG A 166 28.96 -17.67 12.36
C ARG A 166 29.04 -19.01 13.07
N HIS A 167 28.00 -19.83 12.96
CA HIS A 167 27.90 -21.07 13.72
C HIS A 167 28.08 -22.32 12.86
N GLY A 168 28.38 -22.18 11.57
CA GLY A 168 28.56 -23.31 10.66
C GLY A 168 27.27 -24.13 10.48
N LEU A 169 26.08 -23.52 10.66
CA LEU A 169 24.82 -24.22 10.52
C LEU A 169 24.48 -24.40 9.03
N ALA A 170 23.80 -25.51 8.71
CA ALA A 170 23.30 -25.73 7.36
C ALA A 170 22.28 -24.65 6.98
N PRO A 171 22.58 -23.76 5.99
CA PRO A 171 21.71 -22.63 5.66
C PRO A 171 20.30 -23.06 5.22
N ALA A 172 20.18 -24.21 4.52
CA ALA A 172 18.90 -24.75 4.09
C ALA A 172 17.93 -25.02 5.26
N VAL A 173 18.43 -25.42 6.42
CA VAL A 173 17.60 -25.69 7.60
C VAL A 173 17.09 -24.40 8.23
N VAL A 174 18.00 -23.43 8.42
CA VAL A 174 17.65 -22.15 9.04
C VAL A 174 16.73 -21.33 8.14
N LEU A 175 17.01 -21.30 6.84
CA LEU A 175 16.16 -20.57 5.88
C LEU A 175 14.77 -21.17 5.74
N ARG A 176 14.59 -22.49 5.93
CA ARG A 176 13.25 -23.10 6.01
C ARG A 176 12.42 -22.50 7.15
N SER A 177 13.01 -22.29 8.33
CA SER A 177 12.29 -21.68 9.45
C SER A 177 11.90 -20.22 9.16
N VAL A 178 12.78 -19.45 8.50
CA VAL A 178 12.49 -18.09 8.04
C VAL A 178 11.35 -18.09 7.01
N ARG A 179 11.41 -19.00 6.04
CA ARG A 179 10.35 -19.18 5.05
C ARG A 179 9.00 -19.49 5.70
N ASP A 180 8.97 -20.40 6.67
CA ASP A 180 7.74 -20.80 7.36
C ASP A 180 7.15 -19.63 8.18
N ASP A 181 7.98 -18.82 8.85
CA ASP A 181 7.54 -17.58 9.53
C ASP A 181 6.95 -16.58 8.54
N LEU A 182 7.64 -16.30 7.43
CA LEU A 182 7.16 -15.39 6.39
C LEU A 182 5.82 -15.85 5.79
N ASP A 183 5.70 -17.14 5.47
CA ASP A 183 4.49 -17.70 4.89
C ASP A 183 3.32 -17.70 5.91
N ALA A 184 3.61 -17.96 7.18
CA ALA A 184 2.61 -17.85 8.26
C ALA A 184 2.07 -16.41 8.36
N ARG A 185 2.93 -15.39 8.23
CA ARG A 185 2.54 -13.97 8.21
C ARG A 185 1.68 -13.61 7.00
N VAL A 186 2.08 -14.09 5.81
CA VAL A 186 1.29 -13.90 4.58
C VAL A 186 -0.11 -14.51 4.74
N ARG A 187 -0.21 -15.73 5.26
CA ARG A 187 -1.48 -16.40 5.52
C ARG A 187 -2.31 -15.70 6.59
N PHE A 188 -1.69 -15.27 7.68
CA PHE A 188 -2.36 -14.50 8.72
C PHE A 188 -2.96 -13.20 8.18
N GLY A 189 -2.18 -12.44 7.40
CA GLY A 189 -2.65 -11.21 6.77
C GLY A 189 -3.86 -11.43 5.86
N ARG A 190 -3.87 -12.51 5.06
CA ARG A 190 -5.01 -12.89 4.21
C ARG A 190 -6.25 -13.25 5.03
N ARG A 191 -6.10 -14.03 6.12
CA ARG A 191 -7.20 -14.40 7.01
C ARG A 191 -7.82 -13.19 7.69
N THR A 192 -6.99 -12.28 8.21
CA THR A 192 -7.45 -11.03 8.84
C THR A 192 -8.18 -10.13 7.83
N GLU A 193 -7.71 -10.07 6.60
CA GLU A 193 -8.37 -9.31 5.53
C GLU A 193 -9.75 -9.90 5.19
N ALA A 194 -9.85 -11.22 5.13
CA ALA A 194 -11.12 -11.93 4.89
C ALA A 194 -12.11 -11.74 6.06
N SER A 195 -11.65 -11.88 7.31
CA SER A 195 -12.51 -11.73 8.50
C SER A 195 -13.04 -10.31 8.69
N THR A 196 -12.27 -9.29 8.27
CA THR A 196 -12.67 -7.87 8.35
C THR A 196 -13.49 -7.39 7.16
N ALA A 197 -13.66 -8.21 6.12
CA ALA A 197 -14.36 -7.81 4.89
C ALA A 197 -15.84 -7.46 5.16
N GLY A 198 -16.54 -8.23 6.00
CA GLY A 198 -17.92 -7.98 6.38
C GLY A 198 -18.10 -6.64 7.12
N ALA A 199 -17.26 -6.40 8.14
CA ALA A 199 -17.30 -5.14 8.89
C ALA A 199 -17.00 -3.92 7.98
N ARG A 200 -16.09 -4.06 7.03
CA ARG A 200 -15.78 -3.00 6.05
C ARG A 200 -16.94 -2.75 5.10
N ALA A 201 -17.66 -3.79 4.67
CA ALA A 201 -18.83 -3.63 3.82
C ALA A 201 -19.92 -2.83 4.55
N THR A 202 -20.22 -3.16 5.80
CA THR A 202 -21.18 -2.42 6.63
C THR A 202 -20.75 -0.97 6.84
N ALA A 203 -19.48 -0.73 7.17
CA ALA A 203 -18.95 0.62 7.33
C ALA A 203 -19.05 1.45 6.04
N THR A 204 -18.84 0.81 4.88
CA THR A 204 -19.00 1.47 3.57
C THR A 204 -20.46 1.86 3.32
N VAL A 205 -21.40 0.97 3.59
CA VAL A 205 -22.85 1.26 3.46
C VAL A 205 -23.24 2.44 4.36
N LEU A 206 -22.85 2.40 5.63
CA LEU A 206 -23.12 3.49 6.57
C LEU A 206 -22.47 4.83 6.15
N SER A 207 -21.29 4.79 5.51
CA SER A 207 -20.62 5.99 5.01
C SER A 207 -21.31 6.60 3.77
N VAL A 208 -22.06 5.82 3.02
CA VAL A 208 -22.82 6.29 1.85
C VAL A 208 -24.17 6.89 2.25
N LEU A 209 -24.72 6.49 3.40
CA LEU A 209 -26.05 6.91 3.86
C LEU A 209 -26.22 8.44 3.96
N PRO A 210 -25.28 9.23 4.52
CA PRO A 210 -25.37 10.69 4.52
C PRO A 210 -25.44 11.30 3.12
N VAL A 211 -24.69 10.73 2.18
CA VAL A 211 -24.70 11.20 0.77
C VAL A 211 -26.07 10.94 0.14
N LEU A 212 -26.66 9.77 0.40
CA LEU A 212 -27.99 9.41 -0.06
C LEU A 212 -29.05 10.33 0.55
N GLY A 213 -28.93 10.65 1.85
CA GLY A 213 -29.84 11.58 2.54
C GLY A 213 -29.80 12.98 1.93
N ILE A 214 -28.61 13.51 1.62
CA ILE A 214 -28.45 14.80 0.94
C ILE A 214 -29.06 14.74 -0.47
N ALA A 215 -28.85 13.67 -1.22
CA ALA A 215 -29.39 13.49 -2.56
C ALA A 215 -30.92 13.44 -2.56
N LEU A 216 -31.52 12.70 -1.64
CA LEU A 216 -32.98 12.63 -1.46
C LEU A 216 -33.57 13.98 -1.04
N GLY A 217 -32.98 14.68 -0.06
CA GLY A 217 -33.40 16.01 0.34
C GLY A 217 -33.34 17.01 -0.81
N GLN A 218 -32.35 16.90 -1.68
CA GLN A 218 -32.24 17.73 -2.88
C GLN A 218 -33.32 17.40 -3.90
N ALA A 219 -33.68 16.13 -4.08
CA ALA A 219 -34.73 15.70 -4.98
C ALA A 219 -36.13 16.15 -4.49
N MET A 220 -36.33 16.25 -3.18
CA MET A 220 -37.56 16.75 -2.56
C MET A 220 -37.65 18.30 -2.55
N GLY A 221 -36.63 19.02 -3.05
CA GLY A 221 -36.66 20.48 -3.11
C GLY A 221 -36.24 21.18 -1.80
N ALA A 222 -35.80 20.45 -0.76
CA ALA A 222 -35.36 21.03 0.52
C ALA A 222 -34.01 21.78 0.45
N ALA A 223 -33.33 21.68 -0.71
CA ALA A 223 -32.06 22.36 -0.99
C ALA A 223 -30.99 22.28 0.12
N PRO A 224 -30.71 21.09 0.70
CA PRO A 224 -29.76 20.93 1.80
C PRO A 224 -28.34 21.40 1.43
N LEU A 225 -27.95 21.31 0.16
CA LEU A 225 -26.65 21.82 -0.32
C LEU A 225 -26.55 23.35 -0.20
N ALA A 226 -27.64 24.08 -0.36
CA ALA A 226 -27.63 25.54 -0.20
C ALA A 226 -27.43 25.92 1.27
N VAL A 227 -28.00 25.16 2.20
CA VAL A 227 -27.83 25.37 3.65
C VAL A 227 -26.40 25.02 4.07
N LEU A 228 -25.86 23.88 3.60
CA LEU A 228 -24.52 23.43 3.96
C LEU A 228 -23.38 24.27 3.29
N SER A 229 -23.69 24.96 2.19
CA SER A 229 -22.72 25.84 1.51
C SER A 229 -22.81 27.30 1.94
N GLY A 230 -23.82 27.67 2.74
CA GLY A 230 -23.97 29.03 3.26
C GLY A 230 -22.89 29.41 4.28
N ASP A 231 -22.61 30.73 4.41
CA ASP A 231 -21.60 31.28 5.32
C ASP A 231 -22.05 31.30 6.82
N GLY A 232 -23.18 30.63 7.14
CA GLY A 232 -23.75 30.57 8.49
C GLY A 232 -23.46 29.26 9.22
N ALA A 233 -24.27 28.99 10.26
CA ALA A 233 -24.19 27.78 11.08
C ALA A 233 -24.25 26.46 10.24
N GLY A 234 -24.94 26.46 9.09
CA GLY A 234 -25.05 25.32 8.20
C GLY A 234 -23.71 24.92 7.57
N GLY A 235 -22.91 25.91 7.15
CA GLY A 235 -21.57 25.66 6.60
C GLY A 235 -20.62 25.05 7.64
N VAL A 236 -20.64 25.58 8.87
CA VAL A 236 -19.88 25.02 10.01
C VAL A 236 -20.27 23.58 10.29
N LEU A 237 -21.58 23.31 10.34
CA LEU A 237 -22.10 21.96 10.55
C LEU A 237 -21.65 20.97 9.48
N GLY A 238 -21.67 21.41 8.21
CA GLY A 238 -21.17 20.64 7.08
C GLY A 238 -19.69 20.28 7.20
N VAL A 239 -18.84 21.26 7.54
CA VAL A 239 -17.40 21.04 7.73
C VAL A 239 -17.13 20.10 8.90
N VAL A 240 -17.82 20.30 10.03
CA VAL A 240 -17.67 19.43 11.22
C VAL A 240 -18.11 18.00 10.88
N GLY A 241 -19.27 17.81 10.22
CA GLY A 241 -19.75 16.50 9.82
C GLY A 241 -18.77 15.75 8.92
N VAL A 242 -18.26 16.41 7.88
CA VAL A 242 -17.26 15.83 6.97
C VAL A 242 -15.98 15.49 7.71
N THR A 243 -15.50 16.36 8.59
CA THR A 243 -14.28 16.13 9.37
C THR A 243 -14.42 14.93 10.30
N LEU A 244 -15.56 14.77 10.97
CA LEU A 244 -15.86 13.62 11.83
C LEU A 244 -15.88 12.30 11.04
N VAL A 245 -16.52 12.28 9.87
CA VAL A 245 -16.52 11.10 9.00
C VAL A 245 -15.11 10.75 8.55
N CYS A 246 -14.32 11.73 8.11
CA CYS A 246 -12.95 11.52 7.70
C CYS A 246 -12.07 11.04 8.86
N ALA A 247 -12.21 11.61 10.04
CA ALA A 247 -11.50 11.19 11.25
C ALA A 247 -11.86 9.74 11.64
N GLY A 248 -13.16 9.39 11.62
CA GLY A 248 -13.63 8.03 11.89
C GLY A 248 -13.05 7.00 10.90
N LEU A 249 -13.00 7.33 9.62
CA LEU A 249 -12.41 6.47 8.59
C LEU A 249 -10.90 6.27 8.79
N LEU A 250 -10.16 7.33 9.10
CA LEU A 250 -8.72 7.25 9.38
C LEU A 250 -8.44 6.48 10.67
N TRP A 251 -9.26 6.67 11.69
CA TRP A 251 -9.17 5.94 12.96
C TRP A 251 -9.37 4.44 12.76
N THR A 252 -10.41 4.05 12.03
CA THR A 252 -10.67 2.65 11.70
C THR A 252 -9.50 2.01 10.93
N ASP A 253 -8.93 2.73 9.95
CA ASP A 253 -7.77 2.25 9.21
C ASP A 253 -6.52 2.09 10.12
N ARG A 254 -6.38 2.92 11.14
CA ARG A 254 -5.26 2.86 12.08
C ARG A 254 -5.39 1.67 13.03
N ILE A 255 -6.61 1.39 13.52
CA ILE A 255 -6.89 0.21 14.37
C ILE A 255 -6.60 -1.07 13.59
N VAL A 256 -7.15 -1.20 12.38
CA VAL A 256 -6.93 -2.37 11.52
C VAL A 256 -5.44 -2.54 11.17
N ALA A 257 -4.71 -1.43 11.03
CA ALA A 257 -3.27 -1.47 10.77
C ALA A 257 -2.46 -1.95 11.98
N GLY A 258 -2.90 -1.66 13.19
CA GLY A 258 -2.22 -2.09 14.43
C GLY A 258 -2.36 -3.58 14.73
N VAL A 259 -3.45 -4.21 14.30
CA VAL A 259 -3.70 -5.66 14.51
C VAL A 259 -2.86 -6.54 13.58
N VAL A 260 -2.36 -6.02 12.48
CA VAL A 260 -1.61 -6.76 11.45
C VAL A 260 -0.08 -6.64 11.64
N ARG A 261 0.38 -5.83 12.60
CA ARG A 261 1.79 -5.75 12.99
C ARG A 261 2.14 -6.79 14.04
#